data_47f981350872a154122d97f551042176
#
_entry.id   47f981350872a154122d97f551042176
#
_cell.length_a   1.000
_cell.length_b   1.000
_cell.length_c   1.000
_cell.angle_alpha   90.00
_cell.angle_beta   90.00
_cell.angle_gamma   90.00
#
_symmetry.space_group_name_H-M   'P 1'
#
loop_
_entity.id
_entity.type
_entity.pdbx_description
1 polymer ?
#
loop_
_entity_poly.entity_id
_entity_poly.type
_entity_poly.pdbx_seq_one_letter_code
_entity_poly.pdbx_strand_id
1 'polypeptide(L)'
;MADVILAIDQGGQSTRAIAYDADGRQLGDASEEVSTEHPAPGRYEQDPELLVRSVRSVVTRLLETLPDHAVPVGAGLATQRSSAVCWDRETGQPLSPILSWRDRRNAAWLRSLDLDPIRVHRVTGLRSSPHYGAAKLRWCLDHIPAVSAAMNQGRLVFGPMASFLIYRMTRERTLAADPVNASRTLLMDIGSCSWSERMLDEFGISRELLPPVATGETLLGTLDLDGPAVPLRLCTGDQAAALFAGGQPDPSLALVNAGTGAFALQKADWPNGEQRLLTSVIRAVDRHLEFALEGTVNGAATALEAEA
;
A
#
# COMPACT_ATOMS: atom_id res chain seq x y z
N MET A 1 27.06 10.64 18.15
CA MET A 1 25.74 10.59 17.51
C MET A 1 25.54 9.19 17.01
N ALA A 2 24.41 8.58 17.26
CA ALA A 2 24.10 7.22 16.81
C ALA A 2 23.02 7.29 15.72
N ASP A 3 23.29 6.68 14.58
CA ASP A 3 22.34 6.62 13.47
C ASP A 3 21.16 5.75 13.84
N VAL A 4 19.94 6.24 13.56
CA VAL A 4 18.68 5.57 13.84
C VAL A 4 17.82 5.49 12.59
N ILE A 5 17.22 4.33 12.35
CA ILE A 5 16.22 4.12 11.30
C ILE A 5 14.83 4.05 11.93
N LEU A 6 13.88 4.75 11.33
CA LEU A 6 12.48 4.67 11.73
C LEU A 6 11.72 3.69 10.82
N ALA A 7 11.07 2.71 11.40
CA ALA A 7 10.13 1.82 10.71
C ALA A 7 8.70 2.24 11.08
N ILE A 8 7.92 2.61 10.08
CA ILE A 8 6.52 3.05 10.23
C ILE A 8 5.63 1.98 9.60
N ASP A 9 4.71 1.43 10.38
CA ASP A 9 3.70 0.47 9.91
C ASP A 9 2.30 1.10 10.03
N GLN A 10 1.66 1.32 8.90
CA GLN A 10 0.29 1.80 8.84
C GLN A 10 -0.64 0.64 8.45
N GLY A 11 -1.15 -0.05 9.45
CA GLY A 11 -2.04 -1.20 9.32
C GLY A 11 -3.53 -0.84 9.24
N GLY A 12 -4.38 -1.87 9.19
CA GLY A 12 -5.84 -1.70 9.14
C GLY A 12 -6.49 -1.30 10.46
N GLN A 13 -5.82 -1.51 11.60
CA GLN A 13 -6.35 -1.28 12.95
C GLN A 13 -5.45 -0.36 13.80
N SER A 14 -4.21 -0.19 13.40
CA SER A 14 -3.26 0.67 14.12
C SER A 14 -2.20 1.23 13.19
N THR A 15 -1.62 2.35 13.62
CA THR A 15 -0.37 2.89 13.08
C THR A 15 0.70 2.72 14.16
N ARG A 16 1.88 2.25 13.79
CA ARG A 16 3.01 2.07 14.70
C ARG A 16 4.28 2.64 14.09
N ALA A 17 5.12 3.25 14.92
CA ALA A 17 6.48 3.65 14.56
C ALA A 17 7.46 3.02 15.55
N ILE A 18 8.59 2.51 15.05
CA ILE A 18 9.65 1.87 15.83
C ILE A 18 10.98 2.45 15.39
N ALA A 19 11.85 2.73 16.34
CA ALA A 19 13.22 3.18 16.08
C ALA A 19 14.22 2.05 16.32
N TYR A 20 15.14 1.86 15.39
CA TYR A 20 16.22 0.87 15.47
C TYR A 20 17.57 1.54 15.34
N ASP A 21 18.55 1.08 16.13
CA ASP A 21 19.96 1.46 15.94
C ASP A 21 20.62 0.66 14.80
N ALA A 22 21.88 0.95 14.54
CA ALA A 22 22.67 0.28 13.49
C ALA A 22 22.86 -1.23 13.73
N ASP A 23 22.73 -1.69 14.96
CA ASP A 23 22.83 -3.12 15.34
C ASP A 23 21.46 -3.82 15.25
N GLY A 24 20.40 -3.11 14.88
CA GLY A 24 19.01 -3.62 14.79
C GLY A 24 18.31 -3.73 16.13
N ARG A 25 18.82 -3.08 17.20
CA ARG A 25 18.17 -3.05 18.50
C ARG A 25 17.08 -1.99 18.49
N GLN A 26 15.91 -2.33 19.02
CA GLN A 26 14.82 -1.38 19.20
C GLN A 26 15.18 -0.38 20.32
N LEU A 27 15.10 0.90 20.00
CA LEU A 27 15.33 2.01 20.93
C LEU A 27 14.05 2.57 21.55
N GLY A 28 12.94 2.43 20.83
CA GLY A 28 11.62 2.89 21.28
C GLY A 28 10.55 2.55 20.28
N ASP A 29 9.30 2.70 20.69
CA ASP A 29 8.14 2.61 19.78
C ASP A 29 6.97 3.47 20.29
N ALA A 30 6.09 3.80 19.35
CA ALA A 30 4.81 4.44 19.61
C ALA A 30 3.75 3.84 18.69
N SER A 31 2.52 3.72 19.20
CA SER A 31 1.39 3.20 18.43
C SER A 31 0.12 3.98 18.72
N GLU A 32 -0.80 3.95 17.74
CA GLU A 32 -2.11 4.59 17.81
C GLU A 32 -3.13 3.74 17.07
N GLU A 33 -4.30 3.52 17.66
CA GLU A 33 -5.39 2.80 17.01
C GLU A 33 -6.03 3.64 15.91
N VAL A 34 -6.43 3.00 14.82
CA VAL A 34 -7.18 3.62 13.73
C VAL A 34 -8.47 2.84 13.48
N SER A 35 -9.55 3.56 13.23
CA SER A 35 -10.87 2.96 13.01
C SER A 35 -11.10 2.65 11.52
N THR A 36 -11.91 1.61 11.29
CA THR A 36 -12.51 1.31 9.98
C THR A 36 -14.01 1.33 10.13
N GLU A 37 -14.69 2.17 9.35
CA GLU A 37 -16.13 2.29 9.31
C GLU A 37 -16.76 1.28 8.37
N HIS A 38 -18.01 0.89 8.66
CA HIS A 38 -18.80 -0.07 7.90
C HIS A 38 -20.14 0.56 7.47
N PRO A 39 -20.14 1.54 6.54
CA PRO A 39 -21.34 2.30 6.20
C PRO A 39 -22.44 1.46 5.54
N ALA A 40 -22.09 0.31 4.97
CA ALA A 40 -23.04 -0.65 4.39
C ALA A 40 -22.40 -2.04 4.24
N PRO A 41 -23.16 -3.11 4.00
CA PRO A 41 -22.62 -4.43 3.73
C PRO A 41 -21.56 -4.42 2.60
N GLY A 42 -20.38 -4.96 2.88
CA GLY A 42 -19.27 -5.02 1.95
C GLY A 42 -18.54 -3.69 1.71
N ARG A 43 -18.87 -2.65 2.45
CA ARG A 43 -18.18 -1.36 2.43
C ARG A 43 -17.34 -1.18 3.69
N TYR A 44 -16.08 -0.82 3.49
CA TYR A 44 -15.10 -0.64 4.54
C TYR A 44 -14.29 0.62 4.24
N GLU A 45 -14.43 1.63 5.07
CA GLU A 45 -13.88 2.96 4.85
C GLU A 45 -13.03 3.41 6.03
N GLN A 46 -11.99 4.18 5.75
CA GLN A 46 -11.18 4.86 6.78
C GLN A 46 -11.09 6.34 6.44
N ASP A 47 -11.04 7.18 7.47
CA ASP A 47 -10.81 8.63 7.31
C ASP A 47 -9.36 8.88 6.90
N PRO A 48 -9.10 9.46 5.68
CA PRO A 48 -7.75 9.73 5.23
C PRO A 48 -6.98 10.69 6.13
N GLU A 49 -7.67 11.67 6.71
CA GLU A 49 -7.04 12.64 7.62
C GLU A 49 -6.68 12.01 8.97
N LEU A 50 -7.49 11.05 9.45
CA LEU A 50 -7.15 10.29 10.64
C LEU A 50 -5.85 9.52 10.44
N LEU A 51 -5.67 8.86 9.27
CA LEU A 51 -4.45 8.11 9.00
C LEU A 51 -3.22 9.01 8.88
N VAL A 52 -3.33 10.15 8.21
CA VAL A 52 -2.23 11.14 8.17
C VAL A 52 -1.87 11.62 9.57
N ARG A 53 -2.87 11.96 10.40
CA ARG A 53 -2.64 12.39 11.79
C ARG A 53 -2.00 11.29 12.63
N SER A 54 -2.45 10.05 12.51
CA SER A 54 -1.90 8.92 13.28
C SER A 54 -0.42 8.68 12.95
N VAL A 55 -0.04 8.73 11.66
CA VAL A 55 1.38 8.60 11.27
C VAL A 55 2.21 9.74 11.85
N ARG A 56 1.75 11.00 11.74
CA ARG A 56 2.45 12.15 12.35
C ARG A 56 2.59 11.98 13.87
N SER A 57 1.51 11.64 14.54
CA SER A 57 1.44 11.47 15.99
C SER A 57 2.42 10.41 16.50
N VAL A 58 2.41 9.21 15.90
CA VAL A 58 3.30 8.13 16.36
C VAL A 58 4.77 8.44 16.09
N VAL A 59 5.10 9.06 14.95
CA VAL A 59 6.48 9.44 14.66
C VAL A 59 6.96 10.55 15.58
N THR A 60 6.16 11.58 15.83
CA THR A 60 6.51 12.68 16.74
C THR A 60 6.74 12.15 18.16
N ARG A 61 5.80 11.36 18.70
CA ARG A 61 5.94 10.74 20.03
C ARG A 61 7.16 9.83 20.13
N LEU A 62 7.46 9.08 19.09
CA LEU A 62 8.66 8.24 19.06
C LEU A 62 9.93 9.09 19.13
N LEU A 63 10.03 10.15 18.32
CA LEU A 63 11.19 11.05 18.31
C LEU A 63 11.43 11.71 19.67
N GLU A 64 10.38 12.07 20.41
CA GLU A 64 10.45 12.64 21.76
C GLU A 64 11.01 11.68 22.80
N THR A 65 10.95 10.36 22.56
CA THR A 65 11.46 9.32 23.48
C THR A 65 12.90 8.91 23.18
N LEU A 66 13.44 9.32 22.04
CA LEU A 66 14.80 8.94 21.65
C LEU A 66 15.85 9.68 22.48
N PRO A 67 17.01 9.05 22.77
CA PRO A 67 18.11 9.73 23.41
C PRO A 67 18.64 10.91 22.60
N ASP A 68 19.13 11.98 23.25
CA ASP A 68 19.63 13.21 22.61
C ASP A 68 20.73 12.97 21.54
N HIS A 69 21.46 11.87 21.66
CA HIS A 69 22.51 11.50 20.71
C HIS A 69 22.01 10.68 19.52
N ALA A 70 20.76 10.28 19.49
CA ALA A 70 20.14 9.55 18.39
C ALA A 70 19.80 10.49 17.24
N VAL A 71 20.23 10.11 16.02
CA VAL A 71 19.99 10.90 14.81
C VAL A 71 19.21 10.04 13.82
N PRO A 72 17.94 10.38 13.52
CA PRO A 72 17.18 9.70 12.51
C PRO A 72 17.77 9.96 11.11
N VAL A 73 18.38 8.96 10.49
CA VAL A 73 19.02 9.04 9.18
C VAL A 73 18.14 8.56 8.04
N GLY A 74 16.99 7.98 8.36
CA GLY A 74 16.01 7.54 7.39
C GLY A 74 14.78 6.91 8.01
N ALA A 75 13.71 6.86 7.21
CA ALA A 75 12.47 6.18 7.54
C ALA A 75 12.04 5.24 6.42
N GLY A 76 11.40 4.13 6.78
CA GLY A 76 10.64 3.25 5.91
C GLY A 76 9.16 3.24 6.31
N LEU A 77 8.26 3.27 5.32
CA LEU A 77 6.82 3.20 5.49
C LEU A 77 6.29 1.88 4.91
N ALA A 78 5.81 1.00 5.76
CA ALA A 78 5.00 -0.14 5.37
C ALA A 78 3.51 0.21 5.51
N THR A 79 2.68 -0.24 4.57
CA THR A 79 1.25 0.05 4.62
C THR A 79 0.41 -1.19 4.34
N GLN A 80 -0.84 -1.21 4.84
CA GLN A 80 -1.84 -2.17 4.37
C GLN A 80 -1.97 -2.09 2.85
N ARG A 81 -1.93 -3.22 2.16
CA ARG A 81 -1.99 -3.28 0.69
C ARG A 81 -3.42 -3.16 0.18
N SER A 82 -3.58 -2.80 -1.09
CA SER A 82 -4.86 -2.75 -1.83
C SER A 82 -5.88 -1.74 -1.32
N SER A 83 -5.59 -0.97 -0.28
CA SER A 83 -6.37 0.21 0.12
C SER A 83 -6.07 1.37 -0.81
N ALA A 84 -7.10 2.13 -1.20
CA ALA A 84 -6.99 3.16 -2.24
C ALA A 84 -7.81 4.40 -1.89
N VAL A 85 -7.41 5.55 -2.43
CA VAL A 85 -8.02 6.85 -2.17
C VAL A 85 -7.91 7.78 -3.37
N CYS A 86 -8.85 8.71 -3.49
CA CYS A 86 -8.83 9.83 -4.43
C CYS A 86 -8.50 11.12 -3.67
N TRP A 87 -7.61 11.96 -4.25
CA TRP A 87 -7.29 13.26 -3.67
C TRP A 87 -7.03 14.32 -4.75
N ASP A 88 -7.05 15.56 -4.35
CA ASP A 88 -6.75 16.71 -5.21
C ASP A 88 -5.24 16.96 -5.23
N ARG A 89 -4.62 17.01 -6.42
CA ARG A 89 -3.16 17.15 -6.58
C ARG A 89 -2.63 18.52 -6.20
N GLU A 90 -3.46 19.56 -6.18
CA GLU A 90 -3.03 20.91 -5.84
C GLU A 90 -3.11 21.13 -4.32
N THR A 91 -4.24 20.76 -3.74
CA THR A 91 -4.51 21.01 -2.32
C THR A 91 -4.03 19.88 -1.41
N GLY A 92 -3.98 18.65 -1.92
CA GLY A 92 -3.72 17.43 -1.13
C GLY A 92 -4.94 16.98 -0.33
N GLN A 93 -6.11 17.62 -0.51
CA GLN A 93 -7.32 17.25 0.18
C GLN A 93 -7.87 15.91 -0.34
N PRO A 94 -8.27 14.98 0.55
CA PRO A 94 -8.93 13.77 0.12
C PRO A 94 -10.29 14.10 -0.50
N LEU A 95 -10.62 13.45 -1.60
CA LEU A 95 -11.89 13.56 -2.32
C LEU A 95 -12.79 12.34 -2.09
N SER A 96 -12.25 11.30 -1.49
CA SER A 96 -12.97 10.09 -1.08
C SER A 96 -12.48 9.63 0.29
N PRO A 97 -13.23 8.79 1.02
CA PRO A 97 -12.64 7.98 2.07
C PRO A 97 -11.55 7.07 1.49
N ILE A 98 -10.67 6.55 2.33
CA ILE A 98 -9.82 5.42 1.96
C ILE A 98 -10.72 4.19 1.87
N LEU A 99 -10.83 3.62 0.67
CA LEU A 99 -11.53 2.37 0.44
C LEU A 99 -10.59 1.23 0.83
N SER A 100 -10.86 0.60 1.98
CA SER A 100 -10.03 -0.45 2.56
C SER A 100 -9.86 -1.64 1.61
N TRP A 101 -8.80 -2.41 1.79
CA TRP A 101 -8.58 -3.68 1.09
C TRP A 101 -9.74 -4.68 1.26
N ARG A 102 -10.48 -4.60 2.37
CA ARG A 102 -11.67 -5.43 2.64
C ARG A 102 -12.89 -5.02 1.82
N ASP A 103 -12.90 -3.80 1.28
CA ASP A 103 -14.04 -3.24 0.55
C ASP A 103 -14.30 -4.01 -0.73
N ARG A 104 -15.56 -4.35 -0.95
CA ARG A 104 -16.02 -5.15 -2.09
C ARG A 104 -17.08 -4.42 -2.93
N ARG A 105 -17.24 -3.11 -2.70
CA ARG A 105 -18.14 -2.32 -3.55
C ARG A 105 -17.70 -2.46 -5.01
N ASN A 106 -18.61 -2.24 -5.95
CA ASN A 106 -18.35 -2.40 -7.37
C ASN A 106 -18.06 -3.83 -7.87
N ALA A 107 -18.28 -4.85 -7.02
CA ALA A 107 -18.06 -6.24 -7.42
C ALA A 107 -18.98 -6.67 -8.58
N ALA A 108 -20.20 -6.13 -8.65
CA ALA A 108 -21.15 -6.43 -9.74
C ALA A 108 -20.64 -5.85 -11.07
N TRP A 109 -20.21 -4.59 -11.06
CA TRP A 109 -19.61 -3.95 -12.25
C TRP A 109 -18.36 -4.70 -12.71
N LEU A 110 -17.46 -5.05 -11.80
CA LEU A 110 -16.25 -5.80 -12.15
C LEU A 110 -16.57 -7.14 -12.83
N ARG A 111 -17.61 -7.84 -12.36
CA ARG A 111 -18.07 -9.09 -13.01
C ARG A 111 -18.72 -8.85 -14.37
N SER A 112 -19.24 -7.66 -14.65
CA SER A 112 -19.81 -7.33 -15.98
C SER A 112 -18.74 -7.03 -17.03
N LEU A 113 -17.49 -6.81 -16.60
CA LEU A 113 -16.37 -6.71 -17.52
C LEU A 113 -15.96 -8.14 -17.94
N ASP A 114 -15.96 -8.39 -19.23
CA ASP A 114 -15.53 -9.69 -19.79
C ASP A 114 -14.00 -9.76 -19.85
N LEU A 115 -13.36 -9.72 -18.67
CA LEU A 115 -11.91 -9.75 -18.56
C LEU A 115 -11.39 -11.17 -18.76
N ASP A 116 -10.42 -11.33 -19.65
CA ASP A 116 -9.68 -12.58 -19.78
C ASP A 116 -8.82 -12.84 -18.53
N PRO A 117 -9.14 -13.86 -17.71
CA PRO A 117 -8.48 -14.09 -16.43
C PRO A 117 -7.00 -14.48 -16.58
N ILE A 118 -6.64 -15.14 -17.69
CA ILE A 118 -5.24 -15.53 -17.97
C ILE A 118 -4.42 -14.28 -18.25
N ARG A 119 -4.97 -13.37 -19.03
CA ARG A 119 -4.32 -12.09 -19.36
C ARG A 119 -4.17 -11.20 -18.15
N VAL A 120 -5.24 -11.03 -17.36
CA VAL A 120 -5.20 -10.26 -16.13
C VAL A 120 -4.08 -10.79 -15.23
N HIS A 121 -4.02 -12.09 -15.01
CA HIS A 121 -3.00 -12.70 -14.17
C HIS A 121 -1.59 -12.53 -14.77
N ARG A 122 -1.41 -12.71 -16.07
CA ARG A 122 -0.11 -12.56 -16.73
C ARG A 122 0.44 -11.15 -16.62
N VAL A 123 -0.42 -10.13 -16.78
CA VAL A 123 -0.02 -8.71 -16.73
C VAL A 123 0.19 -8.26 -15.29
N THR A 124 -0.75 -8.59 -14.39
CA THR A 124 -0.79 -7.98 -13.06
C THR A 124 -0.32 -8.88 -11.93
N GLY A 125 -0.14 -10.18 -12.18
CA GLY A 125 0.10 -11.20 -11.15
C GLY A 125 -1.14 -11.52 -10.32
N LEU A 126 -2.27 -10.86 -10.57
CA LEU A 126 -3.47 -10.92 -9.74
C LEU A 126 -4.62 -11.62 -10.47
N ARG A 127 -5.67 -11.92 -9.71
CA ARG A 127 -6.97 -12.30 -10.26
C ARG A 127 -7.92 -11.13 -10.21
N SER A 128 -8.85 -11.05 -11.14
CA SER A 128 -9.90 -10.03 -11.11
C SER A 128 -10.69 -10.12 -9.81
N SER A 129 -10.62 -9.07 -8.99
CA SER A 129 -11.29 -8.99 -7.69
C SER A 129 -11.56 -7.54 -7.31
N PRO A 130 -12.71 -7.22 -6.70
CA PRO A 130 -13.01 -5.88 -6.17
C PRO A 130 -12.11 -5.46 -5.02
N HIS A 131 -11.34 -6.38 -4.47
CA HIS A 131 -10.28 -6.13 -3.49
C HIS A 131 -9.27 -5.08 -3.98
N TYR A 132 -8.99 -5.03 -5.29
CA TYR A 132 -7.96 -4.19 -5.87
C TYR A 132 -8.43 -2.81 -6.32
N GLY A 133 -7.47 -1.89 -6.56
CA GLY A 133 -7.72 -0.47 -6.73
C GLY A 133 -8.62 -0.10 -7.92
N ALA A 134 -8.51 -0.76 -9.08
CA ALA A 134 -9.23 -0.37 -10.30
C ALA A 134 -10.76 -0.27 -10.10
N ALA A 135 -11.37 -1.30 -9.48
CA ALA A 135 -12.80 -1.30 -9.21
C ALA A 135 -13.22 -0.20 -8.21
N LYS A 136 -12.35 0.14 -7.27
CA LYS A 136 -12.56 1.22 -6.29
C LYS A 136 -12.53 2.59 -6.93
N LEU A 137 -11.54 2.85 -7.81
CA LEU A 137 -11.48 4.10 -8.56
C LEU A 137 -12.72 4.28 -9.43
N ARG A 138 -13.10 3.25 -10.20
CA ARG A 138 -14.28 3.34 -11.05
C ARG A 138 -15.52 3.70 -10.25
N TRP A 139 -15.69 3.06 -9.08
CA TRP A 139 -16.79 3.41 -8.20
C TRP A 139 -16.75 4.88 -7.73
N CYS A 140 -15.56 5.37 -7.33
CA CYS A 140 -15.42 6.77 -6.92
C CYS A 140 -15.77 7.75 -8.04
N LEU A 141 -15.34 7.48 -9.28
CA LEU A 141 -15.67 8.29 -10.46
C LEU A 141 -17.16 8.33 -10.74
N ASP A 142 -17.85 7.22 -10.54
CA ASP A 142 -19.28 7.10 -10.84
C ASP A 142 -20.20 7.66 -9.73
N HIS A 143 -19.72 7.69 -8.47
CA HIS A 143 -20.61 7.92 -7.33
C HIS A 143 -20.20 9.10 -6.43
N ILE A 144 -19.00 9.67 -6.60
CA ILE A 144 -18.54 10.79 -5.78
C ILE A 144 -18.41 12.05 -6.66
N PRO A 145 -19.36 13.02 -6.54
CA PRO A 145 -19.31 14.21 -7.40
C PRO A 145 -18.01 15.02 -7.31
N ALA A 146 -17.39 15.09 -6.12
CA ALA A 146 -16.11 15.78 -5.93
C ALA A 146 -14.98 15.12 -6.73
N VAL A 147 -14.98 13.80 -6.84
CA VAL A 147 -13.97 13.04 -7.62
C VAL A 147 -14.16 13.31 -9.11
N SER A 148 -15.39 13.23 -9.62
CA SER A 148 -15.69 13.53 -11.04
C SER A 148 -15.38 14.98 -11.39
N ALA A 149 -15.68 15.94 -10.50
CA ALA A 149 -15.37 17.35 -10.70
C ALA A 149 -13.85 17.58 -10.76
N ALA A 150 -13.08 16.98 -9.85
CA ALA A 150 -11.62 17.10 -9.84
C ALA A 150 -10.99 16.45 -11.09
N MET A 151 -11.55 15.32 -11.57
CA MET A 151 -11.12 14.71 -12.83
C MET A 151 -11.31 15.67 -14.00
N ASN A 152 -12.48 16.28 -14.14
CA ASN A 152 -12.79 17.23 -15.22
C ASN A 152 -11.91 18.49 -15.17
N GLN A 153 -11.36 18.83 -14.02
CA GLN A 153 -10.45 19.95 -13.80
C GLN A 153 -8.97 19.57 -13.93
N GLY A 154 -8.64 18.31 -14.23
CA GLY A 154 -7.27 17.83 -14.30
C GLY A 154 -6.55 17.74 -12.95
N ARG A 155 -7.28 17.81 -11.82
CA ARG A 155 -6.72 17.85 -10.47
C ARG A 155 -6.84 16.52 -9.71
N LEU A 156 -7.59 15.57 -10.24
CA LEU A 156 -7.75 14.27 -9.58
C LEU A 156 -6.43 13.48 -9.60
N VAL A 157 -6.09 12.92 -8.45
CA VAL A 157 -5.15 11.81 -8.33
C VAL A 157 -5.86 10.64 -7.66
N PHE A 158 -5.62 9.46 -8.17
CA PHE A 158 -5.99 8.20 -7.55
C PHE A 158 -4.76 7.35 -7.34
N GLY A 159 -4.66 6.70 -6.19
CA GLY A 159 -3.55 5.78 -5.94
C GLY A 159 -3.79 4.83 -4.78
N PRO A 160 -2.83 3.93 -4.56
CA PRO A 160 -2.71 3.25 -3.29
C PRO A 160 -2.69 4.26 -2.14
N MET A 161 -3.24 3.88 -0.99
CA MET A 161 -3.17 4.70 0.22
C MET A 161 -1.73 5.11 0.55
N ALA A 162 -0.75 4.23 0.30
CA ALA A 162 0.67 4.52 0.41
C ALA A 162 1.09 5.78 -0.35
N SER A 163 0.64 5.94 -1.59
CA SER A 163 0.94 7.12 -2.42
C SER A 163 0.37 8.41 -1.83
N PHE A 164 -0.84 8.34 -1.27
CA PHE A 164 -1.45 9.46 -0.57
C PHE A 164 -0.66 9.83 0.69
N LEU A 165 -0.23 8.84 1.48
CA LEU A 165 0.60 9.08 2.67
C LEU A 165 1.96 9.68 2.30
N ILE A 166 2.64 9.18 1.26
CA ILE A 166 3.89 9.79 0.75
C ILE A 166 3.62 11.27 0.42
N TYR A 167 2.57 11.55 -0.34
CA TYR A 167 2.22 12.92 -0.76
C TYR A 167 1.92 13.84 0.43
N ARG A 168 1.19 13.35 1.44
CA ARG A 168 0.74 14.14 2.60
C ARG A 168 1.79 14.25 3.71
N MET A 169 2.72 13.31 3.76
CA MET A 169 3.72 13.22 4.82
C MET A 169 5.08 13.80 4.43
N THR A 170 5.31 14.13 3.15
CA THR A 170 6.58 14.70 2.71
C THR A 170 6.47 16.19 2.43
N ARG A 171 7.53 16.95 2.77
CA ARG A 171 7.62 18.40 2.51
C ARG A 171 7.53 18.70 1.02
N GLU A 172 8.09 17.83 0.21
CA GLU A 172 8.12 17.92 -1.26
C GLU A 172 6.77 17.57 -1.90
N ARG A 173 5.81 17.03 -1.13
CA ARG A 173 4.55 16.49 -1.64
C ARG A 173 4.78 15.52 -2.79
N THR A 174 5.68 14.58 -2.58
CA THR A 174 6.12 13.66 -3.63
C THR A 174 4.97 12.81 -4.16
N LEU A 175 4.71 12.93 -5.44
CA LEU A 175 3.71 12.12 -6.13
C LEU A 175 4.37 10.86 -6.67
N ALA A 176 4.26 9.75 -5.95
CA ALA A 176 4.87 8.48 -6.32
C ALA A 176 4.01 7.30 -5.87
N ALA A 177 4.05 6.22 -6.63
CA ALA A 177 3.51 4.92 -6.21
C ALA A 177 4.67 3.93 -6.09
N ASP A 178 4.86 3.34 -4.92
CA ASP A 178 5.83 2.25 -4.79
C ASP A 178 5.34 1.00 -5.55
N PRO A 179 6.23 0.22 -6.17
CA PRO A 179 5.83 -0.91 -7.02
C PRO A 179 5.05 -2.00 -6.29
N VAL A 180 5.29 -2.19 -4.99
CA VAL A 180 4.61 -3.21 -4.19
C VAL A 180 3.12 -2.86 -4.05
N ASN A 181 2.80 -1.62 -3.67
CA ASN A 181 1.41 -1.17 -3.58
C ASN A 181 0.78 -0.90 -4.96
N ALA A 182 1.55 -0.40 -5.93
CA ALA A 182 1.08 -0.20 -7.30
C ALA A 182 0.60 -1.51 -7.95
N SER A 183 1.34 -2.61 -7.72
CA SER A 183 0.96 -3.94 -8.22
C SER A 183 -0.39 -4.43 -7.69
N ARG A 184 -0.88 -3.89 -6.55
CA ARG A 184 -2.15 -4.28 -5.93
C ARG A 184 -3.36 -3.48 -6.45
N THR A 185 -3.23 -2.83 -7.59
CA THR A 185 -4.30 -2.01 -8.19
C THR A 185 -5.05 -2.69 -9.32
N LEU A 186 -4.57 -3.77 -9.91
CA LEU A 186 -4.93 -4.35 -11.22
C LEU A 186 -4.55 -3.45 -12.41
N LEU A 187 -3.77 -2.40 -12.21
CA LEU A 187 -3.42 -1.44 -13.25
C LEU A 187 -1.94 -1.49 -13.64
N MET A 188 -1.10 -2.15 -12.82
CA MET A 188 0.33 -2.23 -13.07
C MET A 188 0.70 -3.51 -13.80
N ASP A 189 1.54 -3.38 -14.82
CA ASP A 189 2.23 -4.49 -15.47
C ASP A 189 3.48 -4.84 -14.66
N ILE A 190 3.48 -6.02 -14.05
CA ILE A 190 4.58 -6.48 -13.21
C ILE A 190 5.81 -6.90 -14.02
N GLY A 191 5.70 -7.06 -15.34
CA GLY A 191 6.84 -7.33 -16.23
C GLY A 191 7.64 -6.09 -16.56
N SER A 192 6.98 -4.94 -16.73
CA SER A 192 7.62 -3.67 -17.08
C SER A 192 7.80 -2.72 -15.89
N CYS A 193 7.27 -3.05 -14.72
CA CYS A 193 7.23 -2.17 -13.54
C CYS A 193 6.60 -0.80 -13.86
N SER A 194 5.51 -0.79 -14.59
CA SER A 194 4.84 0.44 -15.03
C SER A 194 3.31 0.25 -15.10
N TRP A 195 2.57 1.35 -15.16
CA TRP A 195 1.14 1.26 -15.42
C TRP A 195 0.90 0.63 -16.80
N SER A 196 0.02 -0.36 -16.87
CA SER A 196 -0.33 -1.10 -18.09
C SER A 196 -1.36 -0.34 -18.88
N GLU A 197 -1.02 0.21 -20.06
CA GLU A 197 -1.98 0.88 -20.94
C GLU A 197 -3.17 -0.02 -21.24
N ARG A 198 -2.92 -1.31 -21.44
CA ARG A 198 -3.97 -2.28 -21.70
C ARG A 198 -4.95 -2.41 -20.52
N MET A 199 -4.44 -2.52 -19.28
CA MET A 199 -5.33 -2.62 -18.13
C MET A 199 -6.04 -1.30 -17.88
N LEU A 200 -5.40 -0.18 -18.13
CA LEU A 200 -6.02 1.14 -18.09
C LEU A 200 -7.22 1.23 -19.06
N ASP A 201 -7.05 0.78 -20.29
CA ASP A 201 -8.11 0.74 -21.29
C ASP A 201 -9.26 -0.19 -20.89
N GLU A 202 -8.96 -1.41 -20.41
CA GLU A 202 -9.96 -2.39 -19.94
C GLU A 202 -10.84 -1.84 -18.80
N PHE A 203 -10.26 -1.01 -17.93
CA PHE A 203 -10.97 -0.38 -16.81
C PHE A 203 -11.50 1.03 -17.13
N GLY A 204 -11.21 1.59 -18.28
CA GLY A 204 -11.57 2.96 -18.67
C GLY A 204 -10.95 4.02 -17.73
N ILE A 205 -9.69 3.85 -17.38
CA ILE A 205 -8.94 4.71 -16.45
C ILE A 205 -7.84 5.43 -17.23
N SER A 206 -7.79 6.76 -17.13
CA SER A 206 -6.69 7.55 -17.70
C SER A 206 -5.43 7.41 -16.84
N ARG A 207 -4.28 7.21 -17.50
CA ARG A 207 -2.97 7.16 -16.85
C ARG A 207 -2.63 8.42 -16.05
N GLU A 208 -3.12 9.58 -16.48
CA GLU A 208 -2.86 10.87 -15.86
C GLU A 208 -3.43 10.99 -14.44
N LEU A 209 -4.39 10.13 -14.10
CA LEU A 209 -4.96 10.05 -12.76
C LEU A 209 -4.05 9.35 -11.75
N LEU A 210 -3.01 8.67 -12.20
CA LEU A 210 -2.17 7.81 -11.38
C LEU A 210 -0.81 8.46 -11.10
N PRO A 211 -0.28 8.35 -9.87
CA PRO A 211 1.10 8.73 -9.57
C PRO A 211 2.08 7.93 -10.43
N PRO A 212 3.23 8.48 -10.83
CA PRO A 212 4.27 7.68 -11.47
C PRO A 212 4.72 6.53 -10.56
N VAL A 213 4.98 5.35 -11.14
CA VAL A 213 5.58 4.24 -10.41
C VAL A 213 7.03 4.60 -10.11
N ALA A 214 7.38 4.65 -8.83
CA ALA A 214 8.75 4.91 -8.40
C ALA A 214 9.61 3.68 -8.69
N THR A 215 10.79 3.89 -9.27
CA THR A 215 11.74 2.83 -9.59
C THR A 215 13.10 3.19 -8.98
N GLY A 216 13.69 2.23 -8.26
CA GLY A 216 15.00 2.39 -7.64
C GLY A 216 14.95 2.86 -6.18
N GLU A 217 16.12 3.08 -5.60
CA GLU A 217 16.31 3.61 -4.24
C GLU A 217 16.09 5.14 -4.19
N THR A 218 15.02 5.59 -4.84
CA THR A 218 14.72 7.01 -4.92
C THR A 218 14.25 7.50 -3.56
N LEU A 219 14.88 8.56 -3.05
CA LEU A 219 14.38 9.29 -1.89
C LEU A 219 12.93 9.75 -2.19
N LEU A 220 11.99 9.28 -1.38
CA LEU A 220 10.57 9.61 -1.53
C LEU A 220 10.22 11.00 -0.97
N GLY A 221 11.17 11.66 -0.35
CA GLY A 221 11.04 12.99 0.23
C GLY A 221 11.50 13.03 1.68
N THR A 222 11.30 14.16 2.32
CA THR A 222 11.60 14.39 3.73
C THR A 222 10.30 14.45 4.51
N LEU A 223 10.18 13.69 5.60
CA LEU A 223 8.96 13.72 6.42
C LEU A 223 8.69 15.15 6.92
N ASP A 224 7.45 15.59 6.74
CA ASP A 224 6.97 16.91 7.18
C ASP A 224 6.50 16.82 8.64
N LEU A 225 7.47 16.94 9.55
CA LEU A 225 7.31 16.85 11.00
C LEU A 225 7.88 18.11 11.65
N ASP A 226 7.35 18.44 12.83
CA ASP A 226 7.94 19.44 13.70
C ASP A 226 9.18 18.82 14.39
N GLY A 227 10.37 19.01 13.81
CA GLY A 227 11.59 18.41 14.33
C GLY A 227 12.67 18.13 13.29
N PRO A 228 13.50 17.11 13.51
CA PRO A 228 14.60 16.79 12.61
C PRO A 228 14.10 16.41 11.22
N ALA A 229 14.91 16.71 10.21
CA ALA A 229 14.63 16.28 8.84
C ALA A 229 14.86 14.77 8.73
N VAL A 230 13.81 13.99 8.56
CA VAL A 230 13.88 12.52 8.42
C VAL A 230 13.59 12.14 6.97
N PRO A 231 14.59 11.66 6.21
CA PRO A 231 14.37 11.21 4.83
C PRO A 231 13.49 9.97 4.78
N LEU A 232 12.41 9.99 3.99
CA LEU A 232 11.61 8.80 3.68
C LEU A 232 12.27 8.07 2.50
N ARG A 233 12.94 6.95 2.80
CA ARG A 233 13.77 6.22 1.84
C ARG A 233 13.09 5.01 1.21
N LEU A 234 12.06 4.47 1.88
CA LEU A 234 11.37 3.27 1.45
C LEU A 234 9.87 3.41 1.69
N CYS A 235 9.09 2.97 0.71
CA CYS A 235 7.69 2.63 0.92
C CYS A 235 7.42 1.23 0.36
N THR A 236 6.62 0.44 1.07
CA THR A 236 6.29 -0.94 0.68
C THR A 236 4.95 -1.38 1.28
N GLY A 237 4.50 -2.58 0.95
CA GLY A 237 3.34 -3.21 1.57
C GLY A 237 3.72 -4.01 2.83
N ASP A 238 2.83 -4.04 3.82
CA ASP A 238 2.99 -4.75 5.10
C ASP A 238 3.42 -6.22 4.95
N GLN A 239 2.75 -6.97 4.08
CA GLN A 239 3.05 -8.39 3.86
C GLN A 239 4.41 -8.59 3.15
N ALA A 240 4.79 -7.65 2.29
CA ALA A 240 6.11 -7.68 1.65
C ALA A 240 7.20 -7.37 2.68
N ALA A 241 7.01 -6.34 3.52
CA ALA A 241 7.93 -6.02 4.61
C ALA A 241 8.12 -7.21 5.56
N ALA A 242 7.04 -7.89 5.94
CA ALA A 242 7.08 -9.04 6.84
C ALA A 242 7.93 -10.20 6.26
N LEU A 243 7.97 -10.38 4.95
CA LEU A 243 8.78 -11.42 4.33
C LEU A 243 10.29 -11.19 4.54
N PHE A 244 10.72 -9.95 4.75
CA PHE A 244 12.11 -9.58 5.02
C PHE A 244 12.45 -9.48 6.51
N ALA A 245 11.53 -9.81 7.43
CA ALA A 245 11.76 -9.67 8.87
C ALA A 245 12.95 -10.50 9.40
N GLY A 246 13.27 -11.62 8.75
CA GLY A 246 14.43 -12.47 9.05
C GLY A 246 15.67 -12.21 8.17
N GLY A 247 15.70 -11.11 7.41
CA GLY A 247 16.72 -10.84 6.40
C GLY A 247 16.22 -11.15 4.99
N GLN A 248 17.12 -11.59 4.11
CA GLN A 248 16.71 -11.94 2.74
C GLN A 248 15.82 -13.18 2.75
N PRO A 249 14.66 -13.15 2.06
CA PRO A 249 13.72 -14.27 2.04
C PRO A 249 14.35 -15.53 1.44
N ASP A 250 14.25 -16.64 2.17
CA ASP A 250 14.67 -17.96 1.69
C ASP A 250 13.55 -18.55 0.80
N PRO A 251 13.83 -18.89 -0.47
CA PRO A 251 12.83 -19.45 -1.37
C PRO A 251 12.32 -20.84 -0.97
N SER A 252 13.01 -21.54 -0.03
CA SER A 252 12.54 -22.81 0.52
C SER A 252 11.53 -22.68 1.64
N LEU A 253 11.33 -21.45 2.18
CA LEU A 253 10.45 -21.16 3.30
C LEU A 253 9.24 -20.34 2.87
N ALA A 254 8.08 -20.65 3.44
CA ALA A 254 6.89 -19.82 3.33
C ALA A 254 6.65 -19.06 4.63
N LEU A 255 6.47 -17.75 4.53
CA LEU A 255 5.94 -16.95 5.62
C LEU A 255 4.43 -17.13 5.67
N VAL A 256 3.88 -17.51 6.81
CA VAL A 256 2.44 -17.56 7.06
C VAL A 256 2.10 -16.53 8.13
N ASN A 257 1.31 -15.53 7.73
CA ASN A 257 0.76 -14.53 8.63
C ASN A 257 -0.73 -14.86 8.84
N ALA A 258 -1.10 -15.28 10.04
CA ALA A 258 -2.46 -15.68 10.39
C ALA A 258 -3.06 -14.68 11.39
N GLY A 259 -4.17 -14.07 11.00
CA GLY A 259 -4.99 -13.16 11.79
C GLY A 259 -6.44 -13.32 11.36
N THR A 260 -7.19 -12.24 11.27
CA THR A 260 -8.56 -12.25 10.68
C THR A 260 -8.59 -12.86 9.28
N GLY A 261 -7.52 -12.68 8.50
CA GLY A 261 -7.20 -13.42 7.28
C GLY A 261 -5.89 -14.19 7.44
N ALA A 262 -5.63 -15.17 6.61
CA ALA A 262 -4.33 -15.82 6.51
C ALA A 262 -3.69 -15.55 5.14
N PHE A 263 -2.42 -15.18 5.17
CA PHE A 263 -1.60 -14.90 4.00
C PHE A 263 -0.37 -15.80 4.06
N ALA A 264 -0.14 -16.57 3.00
CA ALA A 264 1.06 -17.37 2.85
C ALA A 264 1.86 -16.80 1.67
N LEU A 265 3.11 -16.43 1.91
CA LEU A 265 4.01 -15.88 0.90
C LEU A 265 5.29 -16.70 0.86
N GLN A 266 5.75 -17.04 -0.33
CA GLN A 266 7.01 -17.71 -0.57
C GLN A 266 7.75 -17.01 -1.69
N LYS A 267 9.00 -16.60 -1.45
CA LYS A 267 9.83 -15.99 -2.51
C LYS A 267 9.89 -16.93 -3.71
N ALA A 268 9.73 -16.37 -4.90
CA ALA A 268 9.77 -17.13 -6.14
C ALA A 268 10.45 -16.28 -7.24
N ASP A 269 11.07 -16.96 -8.19
CA ASP A 269 11.43 -16.35 -9.46
C ASP A 269 10.16 -16.01 -10.25
N TRP A 270 10.31 -15.31 -11.39
CA TRP A 270 9.19 -14.95 -12.25
C TRP A 270 8.27 -16.17 -12.50
N PRO A 271 7.04 -16.20 -11.97
CA PRO A 271 6.18 -17.33 -12.12
C PRO A 271 5.59 -17.38 -13.53
N ASN A 272 5.70 -18.52 -14.17
CA ASN A 272 4.99 -18.83 -15.40
C ASN A 272 3.48 -18.81 -15.13
N GLY A 273 2.72 -18.01 -15.86
CA GLY A 273 1.30 -17.67 -15.64
C GLY A 273 0.26 -18.81 -15.55
N GLU A 274 0.68 -20.03 -15.28
CA GLU A 274 -0.17 -21.21 -15.10
C GLU A 274 -0.48 -21.54 -13.63
N GLN A 275 0.03 -20.75 -12.69
CA GLN A 275 -0.10 -21.07 -11.27
C GLN A 275 -1.44 -20.60 -10.70
N ARG A 276 -2.00 -21.38 -9.78
CA ARG A 276 -3.24 -21.06 -9.06
C ARG A 276 -3.05 -19.91 -8.03
N LEU A 277 -1.82 -19.64 -7.63
CA LEU A 277 -1.45 -18.62 -6.65
C LEU A 277 -1.29 -17.25 -7.33
N LEU A 278 -1.34 -16.19 -6.53
CA LEU A 278 -1.02 -14.84 -6.99
C LEU A 278 0.49 -14.70 -7.12
N THR A 279 0.91 -13.82 -8.04
CA THR A 279 2.28 -13.34 -8.13
C THR A 279 2.31 -11.95 -7.53
N SER A 280 2.96 -11.81 -6.39
CA SER A 280 3.06 -10.53 -5.68
C SER A 280 4.44 -9.94 -5.82
N VAL A 281 4.52 -8.66 -6.18
CA VAL A 281 5.77 -7.90 -6.08
C VAL A 281 6.09 -7.71 -4.61
N ILE A 282 7.31 -8.07 -4.19
CA ILE A 282 7.77 -7.93 -2.80
C ILE A 282 8.85 -6.86 -2.65
N ARG A 283 9.60 -6.58 -3.71
CA ARG A 283 10.62 -5.53 -3.73
C ARG A 283 10.88 -5.07 -5.17
N ALA A 284 11.31 -3.83 -5.32
CA ALA A 284 11.84 -3.30 -6.57
C ALA A 284 13.16 -2.57 -6.31
N VAL A 285 14.19 -2.91 -7.08
CA VAL A 285 15.49 -2.23 -7.09
C VAL A 285 15.84 -1.95 -8.55
N ASP A 286 16.07 -0.70 -8.92
CA ASP A 286 16.44 -0.28 -10.27
C ASP A 286 15.60 -0.91 -11.39
N ARG A 287 14.26 -0.94 -11.21
CA ARG A 287 13.28 -1.62 -12.09
C ARG A 287 13.36 -3.16 -12.09
N HIS A 288 14.28 -3.74 -11.35
CA HIS A 288 14.28 -5.18 -11.13
C HIS A 288 13.30 -5.53 -10.02
N LEU A 289 12.28 -6.33 -10.35
CA LEU A 289 11.27 -6.76 -9.41
C LEU A 289 11.63 -8.12 -8.83
N GLU A 290 11.43 -8.27 -7.53
CA GLU A 290 11.41 -9.55 -6.85
C GLU A 290 9.97 -9.94 -6.53
N PHE A 291 9.69 -11.24 -6.58
CA PHE A 291 8.35 -11.78 -6.49
C PHE A 291 8.21 -12.81 -5.37
N ALA A 292 6.97 -12.97 -4.94
CA ALA A 292 6.53 -14.10 -4.13
C ALA A 292 5.26 -14.71 -4.73
N LEU A 293 5.11 -16.00 -4.56
CA LEU A 293 3.81 -16.66 -4.68
C LEU A 293 3.00 -16.34 -3.44
N GLU A 294 1.75 -15.97 -3.64
CA GLU A 294 0.85 -15.61 -2.54
C GLU A 294 -0.44 -16.41 -2.58
N GLY A 295 -0.73 -17.07 -1.47
CA GLY A 295 -2.04 -17.65 -1.17
C GLY A 295 -2.74 -16.80 -0.11
N THR A 296 -4.04 -16.54 -0.29
CA THR A 296 -4.84 -15.76 0.67
C THR A 296 -6.09 -16.53 1.05
N VAL A 297 -6.34 -16.65 2.35
CA VAL A 297 -7.58 -17.18 2.93
C VAL A 297 -8.26 -16.06 3.69
N ASN A 298 -9.38 -15.55 3.13
CA ASN A 298 -10.19 -14.55 3.80
C ASN A 298 -11.04 -15.20 4.89
N GLY A 299 -11.03 -14.64 6.12
CA GLY A 299 -11.83 -15.15 7.23
C GLY A 299 -11.22 -16.35 7.94
N ALA A 300 -9.90 -16.52 7.95
CA ALA A 300 -9.22 -17.61 8.63
C ALA A 300 -9.54 -17.68 10.14
N ALA A 301 -9.58 -16.54 10.83
CA ALA A 301 -9.96 -16.50 12.25
C ALA A 301 -11.40 -16.96 12.48
N THR A 302 -12.33 -16.55 11.62
CA THR A 302 -13.75 -16.96 11.70
C THR A 302 -13.91 -18.46 11.51
N ALA A 303 -13.05 -19.09 10.69
CA ALA A 303 -13.06 -20.55 10.53
C ALA A 303 -12.53 -21.26 11.78
N LEU A 304 -11.50 -20.71 12.44
CA LEU A 304 -10.96 -21.25 13.69
C LEU A 304 -11.93 -21.09 14.88
N GLU A 305 -12.65 -19.98 14.95
CA GLU A 305 -13.68 -19.75 15.97
C GLU A 305 -14.91 -20.65 15.81
N ALA A 306 -15.21 -21.11 14.61
CA ALA A 306 -16.34 -21.99 14.33
C ALA A 306 -16.06 -23.46 14.67
N GLU A 307 -14.79 -23.86 14.84
CA GLU A 307 -14.35 -25.21 15.20
C GLU A 307 -13.95 -25.35 16.68
N ALA A 308 -13.92 -24.23 17.44
CA ALA A 308 -13.60 -24.20 18.87
C ALA A 308 -14.87 -24.16 19.72
#